data_87daf4cec7f763d7d23940bbc7277bf8
#
_entry.id   87daf4cec7f763d7d23940bbc7277bf8
#
_cell.length_a   1.000
_cell.length_b   1.000
_cell.length_c   1.000
_cell.angle_alpha   90.00
_cell.angle_beta   90.00
_cell.angle_gamma   90.00
#
_symmetry.space_group_name_H-M   'P 1'
#
loop_
_entity.id
_entity.type
_entity.pdbx_description
1 polymer ?
#
loop_
_entity_poly.entity_id
_entity_poly.type
_entity_poly.pdbx_seq_one_letter_code
_entity_poly.pdbx_strand_id
1 'polypeptide(L)'
;NRQSICSIENYRKWLGPERYPLGRWPSEFSPALMQQMAINIALAEENAGGCGIFSVNGPPGTGKTTLLKDIIAEYVVRRARLLADLNQPDDAFTETPLLVKSLEAGKSQKTFGLQTGRGLADYGILVTSCNNTAVENITFELPETSKLPTAEAMSKAGHSLVFSEGKDLFFGDLASNMLNGNTDPGKHTKQAWGLISARLGKGDNI
;
A
#
# COMPACT_ATOMS: atom_id res chain seq x y z
N ASN A 1 22.84 -14.97 -15.96
CA ASN A 1 22.32 -14.69 -17.31
C ASN A 1 21.54 -13.40 -17.28
N ARG A 2 22.13 -12.31 -17.84
CA ARG A 2 21.39 -11.06 -18.06
C ARG A 2 20.51 -11.27 -19.29
N GLN A 3 19.23 -11.45 -19.12
CA GLN A 3 18.27 -11.40 -20.23
C GLN A 3 17.90 -9.93 -20.50
N SER A 4 18.00 -9.53 -21.77
CA SER A 4 17.52 -8.21 -22.17
C SER A 4 16.00 -8.14 -22.04
N ILE A 5 15.50 -7.23 -21.23
CA ILE A 5 14.07 -7.00 -21.05
C ILE A 5 13.42 -6.49 -22.37
N CYS A 6 14.19 -5.87 -23.25
CA CYS A 6 13.72 -5.24 -24.49
C CYS A 6 13.53 -6.19 -25.68
N SER A 7 13.24 -7.47 -25.46
CA SER A 7 12.88 -8.40 -26.52
C SER A 7 11.36 -8.52 -26.68
N ILE A 8 10.89 -8.80 -27.90
CA ILE A 8 9.45 -9.02 -28.18
C ILE A 8 8.90 -10.19 -27.32
N GLU A 9 9.71 -11.21 -27.09
CA GLU A 9 9.35 -12.35 -26.26
C GLU A 9 9.10 -11.94 -24.80
N ASN A 10 9.98 -11.11 -24.24
CA ASN A 10 9.82 -10.58 -22.88
C ASN A 10 8.65 -9.61 -22.77
N TYR A 11 8.37 -8.81 -23.78
CA TYR A 11 7.16 -7.99 -23.80
C TYR A 11 5.90 -8.85 -23.76
N ARG A 12 5.82 -9.91 -24.57
CA ARG A 12 4.68 -10.85 -24.54
C ARG A 12 4.56 -11.55 -23.18
N LYS A 13 5.68 -11.99 -22.62
CA LYS A 13 5.71 -12.67 -21.32
C LYS A 13 5.23 -11.77 -20.19
N TRP A 14 5.65 -10.51 -20.15
CA TRP A 14 5.45 -9.65 -18.98
C TRP A 14 4.31 -8.63 -19.13
N LEU A 15 3.83 -8.40 -20.35
CA LEU A 15 2.72 -7.49 -20.63
C LEU A 15 1.47 -8.22 -21.14
N GLY A 16 1.41 -9.54 -21.00
CA GLY A 16 0.19 -10.31 -21.22
C GLY A 16 -0.89 -9.93 -20.22
N PRO A 17 -2.19 -9.99 -20.61
CA PRO A 17 -3.30 -9.60 -19.74
C PRO A 17 -3.30 -10.30 -18.38
N GLU A 18 -2.85 -11.54 -18.35
CA GLU A 18 -2.78 -12.38 -17.16
C GLU A 18 -1.73 -11.91 -16.13
N ARG A 19 -0.84 -11.00 -16.52
CA ARG A 19 0.22 -10.46 -15.67
C ARG A 19 -0.13 -9.13 -15.03
N TYR A 20 -1.23 -8.51 -15.47
CA TYR A 20 -1.64 -7.24 -14.90
C TYR A 20 -2.17 -7.42 -13.48
N PRO A 21 -1.74 -6.58 -12.53
CA PRO A 21 -2.27 -6.60 -11.18
C PRO A 21 -3.75 -6.24 -11.16
N LEU A 22 -4.47 -6.76 -10.19
CA LEU A 22 -5.88 -6.43 -9.97
C LEU A 22 -6.03 -5.09 -9.24
N GLY A 23 -5.08 -4.80 -8.36
CA GLY A 23 -4.99 -3.54 -7.65
C GLY A 23 -4.19 -2.52 -8.43
N ARG A 24 -4.73 -1.30 -8.51
CA ARG A 24 -4.06 -0.17 -9.12
C ARG A 24 -4.29 1.08 -8.29
N TRP A 25 -3.24 1.88 -8.10
CA TRP A 25 -3.41 3.16 -7.44
C TRP A 25 -4.20 4.12 -8.33
N PRO A 26 -5.20 4.84 -7.79
CA PRO A 26 -5.95 5.80 -8.57
C PRO A 26 -5.03 6.87 -9.18
N SER A 27 -5.03 6.96 -10.51
CA SER A 27 -4.19 7.89 -11.26
C SER A 27 -4.86 8.26 -12.58
N GLU A 28 -4.75 9.52 -12.98
CA GLU A 28 -5.18 10.01 -14.29
C GLU A 28 -4.29 9.45 -15.42
N PHE A 29 -3.06 9.06 -15.07
CA PHE A 29 -2.08 8.60 -16.04
C PHE A 29 -1.88 7.09 -15.94
N SER A 30 -1.81 6.45 -17.09
CA SER A 30 -1.38 5.07 -17.18
C SER A 30 0.13 4.97 -16.98
N PRO A 31 0.63 3.91 -16.35
CA PRO A 31 2.06 3.65 -16.29
C PRO A 31 2.67 3.60 -17.69
N ALA A 32 3.86 4.14 -17.86
CA ALA A 32 4.64 3.94 -19.08
C ALA A 32 4.97 2.44 -19.24
N LEU A 33 5.20 1.99 -20.48
CA LEU A 33 5.43 0.59 -20.81
C LEU A 33 6.45 -0.10 -19.87
N MET A 34 7.58 0.54 -19.62
CA MET A 34 8.63 -0.01 -18.75
C MET A 34 8.25 0.00 -17.27
N GLN A 35 7.45 0.97 -16.85
CA GLN A 35 6.90 0.98 -15.48
C GLN A 35 5.92 -0.17 -15.29
N GLN A 36 4.97 -0.36 -16.22
CA GLN A 36 4.03 -1.48 -16.17
C GLN A 36 4.76 -2.82 -16.15
N MET A 37 5.77 -2.98 -16.98
CA MET A 37 6.59 -4.19 -17.00
C MET A 37 7.31 -4.42 -15.67
N ALA A 38 7.86 -3.37 -15.06
CA ALA A 38 8.51 -3.47 -13.76
C ALA A 38 7.51 -3.85 -12.65
N ILE A 39 6.29 -3.30 -12.67
CA ILE A 39 5.21 -3.66 -11.76
C ILE A 39 4.86 -5.15 -11.92
N ASN A 40 4.61 -5.61 -13.15
CA ASN A 40 4.22 -6.98 -13.42
C ASN A 40 5.30 -7.99 -13.01
N ILE A 41 6.57 -7.66 -13.22
CA ILE A 41 7.71 -8.50 -12.78
C ILE A 41 7.81 -8.51 -11.24
N ALA A 42 7.67 -7.37 -10.59
CA ALA A 42 7.78 -7.28 -9.13
C ALA A 42 6.67 -8.06 -8.42
N LEU A 43 5.48 -8.11 -9.03
CA LEU A 43 4.29 -8.76 -8.48
C LEU A 43 4.10 -10.21 -8.95
N ALA A 44 4.96 -10.73 -9.83
CA ALA A 44 4.87 -12.08 -10.33
C ALA A 44 4.94 -13.09 -9.18
N GLU A 45 4.06 -14.09 -9.19
CA GLU A 45 4.00 -15.14 -8.17
C GLU A 45 5.30 -15.92 -8.02
N GLU A 46 6.10 -16.00 -9.10
CA GLU A 46 7.43 -16.58 -9.09
C GLU A 46 8.38 -15.90 -8.09
N ASN A 47 8.11 -14.62 -7.75
CA ASN A 47 8.83 -13.84 -6.76
C ASN A 47 8.14 -13.84 -5.38
N ALA A 48 6.88 -14.23 -5.30
CA ALA A 48 6.08 -14.19 -4.08
C ALA A 48 6.36 -15.34 -3.11
N GLY A 49 6.90 -16.46 -3.60
CA GLY A 49 7.21 -17.64 -2.78
C GLY A 49 8.67 -17.82 -2.37
N GLY A 50 9.55 -16.91 -2.73
CA GLY A 50 10.95 -16.96 -2.42
C GLY A 50 11.51 -15.63 -1.95
N CYS A 51 12.63 -15.65 -1.21
CA CYS A 51 13.41 -14.48 -0.85
C CYS A 51 14.03 -13.81 -2.09
N GLY A 52 13.16 -13.31 -2.99
CA GLY A 52 13.59 -12.65 -4.21
C GLY A 52 13.94 -11.19 -3.96
N ILE A 53 15.11 -10.76 -4.41
CA ILE A 53 15.47 -9.34 -4.47
C ILE A 53 15.14 -8.84 -5.88
N PHE A 54 14.26 -7.86 -5.96
CA PHE A 54 13.95 -7.16 -7.20
C PHE A 54 14.49 -5.74 -7.13
N SER A 55 15.29 -5.35 -8.12
CA SER A 55 15.90 -4.01 -8.18
C SER A 55 15.35 -3.22 -9.35
N VAL A 56 14.88 -2.01 -9.07
CA VAL A 56 14.45 -1.04 -10.07
C VAL A 56 15.41 0.13 -10.09
N ASN A 57 16.13 0.31 -11.17
CA ASN A 57 17.01 1.44 -11.38
C ASN A 57 16.44 2.36 -12.47
N GLY A 58 16.56 3.67 -12.24
CA GLY A 58 16.13 4.68 -13.19
C GLY A 58 16.57 6.08 -12.75
N PRO A 59 16.75 7.02 -13.68
CA PRO A 59 17.07 8.40 -13.36
C PRO A 59 16.03 9.05 -12.43
N PRO A 60 16.34 10.17 -11.76
CA PRO A 60 15.34 10.99 -11.09
C PRO A 60 14.19 11.36 -12.03
N GLY A 61 12.95 11.39 -11.51
CA GLY A 61 11.77 11.76 -12.32
C GLY A 61 11.15 10.64 -13.17
N THR A 62 11.71 9.44 -13.18
CA THR A 62 11.17 8.30 -13.97
C THR A 62 9.97 7.59 -13.34
N GLY A 63 9.38 8.15 -12.28
CA GLY A 63 8.16 7.61 -11.66
C GLY A 63 8.37 6.38 -10.76
N LYS A 64 9.55 6.19 -10.17
CA LYS A 64 9.80 5.08 -9.23
C LYS A 64 8.82 5.06 -8.05
N THR A 65 8.46 6.23 -7.53
CA THR A 65 7.46 6.36 -6.45
C THR A 65 6.06 5.97 -6.92
N THR A 66 5.70 6.31 -8.16
CA THR A 66 4.42 5.92 -8.76
C THR A 66 4.32 4.39 -8.88
N LEU A 67 5.39 3.73 -9.32
CA LEU A 67 5.48 2.28 -9.38
C LEU A 67 5.25 1.64 -8.00
N LEU A 68 5.81 2.22 -6.94
CA LEU A 68 5.63 1.73 -5.57
C LEU A 68 4.15 1.80 -5.14
N LYS A 69 3.43 2.87 -5.51
CA LYS A 69 2.00 3.01 -5.22
C LYS A 69 1.17 1.90 -5.84
N ASP A 70 1.46 1.49 -7.06
CA ASP A 70 0.76 0.38 -7.73
C ASP A 70 1.06 -0.98 -7.08
N ILE A 71 2.30 -1.21 -6.64
CA ILE A 71 2.64 -2.41 -5.86
C ILE A 71 1.88 -2.45 -4.54
N ILE A 72 1.79 -1.31 -3.84
CA ILE A 72 1.01 -1.19 -2.59
C ILE A 72 -0.47 -1.50 -2.86
N ALA A 73 -1.04 -0.92 -3.92
CA ALA A 73 -2.43 -1.15 -4.28
C ALA A 73 -2.74 -2.64 -4.53
N GLU A 74 -1.87 -3.34 -5.24
CA GLU A 74 -2.04 -4.77 -5.47
C GLU A 74 -1.98 -5.58 -4.17
N TYR A 75 -1.04 -5.29 -3.27
CA TYR A 75 -0.96 -6.00 -1.98
C TYR A 75 -2.19 -5.73 -1.10
N VAL A 76 -2.72 -4.51 -1.11
CA VAL A 76 -3.98 -4.18 -0.43
C VAL A 76 -5.14 -5.01 -0.99
N VAL A 77 -5.25 -5.11 -2.32
CA VAL A 77 -6.31 -5.88 -2.98
C VAL A 77 -6.17 -7.38 -2.71
N ARG A 78 -4.95 -7.93 -2.79
CA ARG A 78 -4.71 -9.36 -2.45
C ARG A 78 -5.10 -9.66 -1.01
N ARG A 79 -4.67 -8.82 -0.07
CA ARG A 79 -5.05 -8.97 1.33
C ARG A 79 -6.55 -8.86 1.55
N ALA A 80 -7.21 -7.89 0.90
CA ALA A 80 -8.65 -7.70 0.99
C ALA A 80 -9.42 -8.94 0.49
N ARG A 81 -8.94 -9.60 -0.57
CA ARG A 81 -9.52 -10.86 -1.05
C ARG A 81 -9.44 -11.97 -0.01
N LEU A 82 -8.28 -12.16 0.61
CA LEU A 82 -8.15 -13.15 1.68
C LEU A 82 -9.07 -12.84 2.87
N LEU A 83 -9.24 -11.56 3.20
CA LEU A 83 -10.17 -11.16 4.25
C LEU A 83 -11.64 -11.41 3.85
N ALA A 84 -11.98 -11.18 2.59
CA ALA A 84 -13.33 -11.43 2.07
C ALA A 84 -13.73 -12.92 2.05
N ASP A 85 -12.75 -13.81 2.00
CA ASP A 85 -12.95 -15.27 2.03
C ASP A 85 -13.13 -15.80 3.47
N LEU A 86 -13.05 -14.96 4.50
CA LEU A 86 -13.28 -15.34 5.88
C LEU A 86 -14.78 -15.38 6.20
N ASN A 87 -15.20 -16.37 6.98
CA ASN A 87 -16.59 -16.46 7.45
C ASN A 87 -16.92 -15.40 8.49
N GLN A 88 -15.95 -15.08 9.35
CA GLN A 88 -16.07 -14.12 10.45
C GLN A 88 -14.81 -13.24 10.46
N PRO A 89 -14.92 -11.94 10.77
CA PRO A 89 -13.75 -11.05 10.90
C PRO A 89 -12.71 -11.55 11.91
N ASP A 90 -13.17 -12.19 13.00
CA ASP A 90 -12.29 -12.71 14.06
C ASP A 90 -11.40 -13.86 13.58
N ASP A 91 -11.78 -14.56 12.52
CA ASP A 91 -10.97 -15.60 11.88
C ASP A 91 -9.65 -15.08 11.31
N ALA A 92 -9.49 -13.76 11.17
CA ALA A 92 -8.25 -13.13 10.73
C ALA A 92 -7.17 -13.10 11.83
N PHE A 93 -7.56 -13.30 13.08
CA PHE A 93 -6.69 -13.10 14.23
C PHE A 93 -6.36 -14.39 14.95
N THR A 94 -5.26 -14.40 15.70
CA THR A 94 -4.92 -15.52 16.56
C THR A 94 -5.86 -15.55 17.77
N GLU A 95 -6.27 -16.74 18.21
CA GLU A 95 -7.14 -16.92 19.38
C GLU A 95 -6.47 -16.43 20.68
N THR A 96 -5.14 -16.58 20.76
CA THR A 96 -4.39 -16.18 21.95
C THR A 96 -3.80 -14.79 21.77
N PRO A 97 -4.12 -13.84 22.64
CA PRO A 97 -3.53 -12.51 22.56
C PRO A 97 -2.02 -12.55 22.86
N LEU A 98 -1.26 -11.81 22.10
CA LEU A 98 0.13 -11.53 22.40
C LEU A 98 0.19 -10.45 23.48
N LEU A 99 0.93 -10.72 24.57
CA LEU A 99 1.20 -9.71 25.59
C LEU A 99 2.37 -8.86 25.14
N VAL A 100 2.08 -7.66 24.69
CA VAL A 100 3.12 -6.65 24.41
C VAL A 100 3.34 -5.85 25.71
N LYS A 101 4.53 -5.99 26.28
CA LYS A 101 4.93 -5.14 27.40
C LYS A 101 5.17 -3.74 26.84
N SER A 102 4.37 -2.78 27.29
CA SER A 102 4.66 -1.38 27.00
C SER A 102 6.01 -0.98 27.58
N LEU A 103 6.77 -0.14 26.88
CA LEU A 103 8.00 0.48 27.38
C LEU A 103 7.72 1.41 28.59
N GLU A 104 6.47 1.84 28.76
CA GLU A 104 6.04 2.56 29.95
C GLU A 104 5.79 1.58 31.11
N ALA A 105 6.48 1.79 32.21
CA ALA A 105 6.44 0.93 33.39
C ALA A 105 5.01 0.61 33.82
N GLY A 106 4.66 -0.68 33.77
CA GLY A 106 3.45 -1.22 34.37
C GLY A 106 2.22 -1.37 33.48
N LYS A 107 2.25 -0.99 32.22
CA LYS A 107 1.14 -1.22 31.28
C LYS A 107 1.45 -2.36 30.33
N SER A 108 0.65 -3.43 30.35
CA SER A 108 0.66 -4.46 29.32
C SER A 108 -0.56 -4.29 28.43
N GLN A 109 -0.35 -4.24 27.13
CA GLN A 109 -1.43 -4.20 26.13
C GLN A 109 -1.60 -5.59 25.51
N LYS A 110 -2.84 -6.05 25.43
CA LYS A 110 -3.16 -7.26 24.69
C LYS A 110 -3.31 -6.92 23.23
N THR A 111 -2.54 -7.55 22.36
CA THR A 111 -2.68 -7.46 20.92
C THR A 111 -2.92 -8.85 20.33
N PHE A 112 -3.70 -8.91 19.28
CA PHE A 112 -3.92 -10.15 18.54
C PHE A 112 -3.05 -10.14 17.29
N GLY A 113 -2.38 -11.26 17.04
CA GLY A 113 -1.62 -11.45 15.82
C GLY A 113 -2.54 -11.83 14.66
N LEU A 114 -2.13 -11.52 13.44
CA LEU A 114 -2.79 -12.06 12.25
C LEU A 114 -2.51 -13.56 12.13
N GLN A 115 -3.50 -14.31 11.68
CA GLN A 115 -3.32 -15.75 11.41
C GLN A 115 -2.32 -15.96 10.25
N THR A 116 -1.17 -16.53 10.57
CA THR A 116 -0.10 -16.78 9.60
C THR A 116 -0.46 -17.86 8.59
N GLY A 117 -1.22 -18.86 8.98
CA GLY A 117 -1.64 -19.96 8.10
C GLY A 117 -2.55 -19.58 6.93
N ARG A 118 -3.07 -18.36 6.93
CA ARG A 118 -3.92 -17.81 5.84
C ARG A 118 -3.19 -16.81 4.96
N GLY A 119 -1.90 -16.58 5.15
CA GLY A 119 -1.11 -15.64 4.35
C GLY A 119 -1.40 -14.16 4.59
N LEU A 120 -2.25 -13.80 5.56
CA LEU A 120 -2.61 -12.40 5.83
C LEU A 120 -1.42 -11.54 6.26
N ALA A 121 -0.46 -12.13 6.94
CA ALA A 121 0.75 -11.46 7.40
C ALA A 121 1.75 -11.17 6.26
N ASP A 122 1.65 -11.90 5.14
CA ASP A 122 2.59 -11.81 4.01
C ASP A 122 2.42 -10.52 3.19
N TYR A 123 1.30 -9.80 3.41
CA TYR A 123 1.00 -8.55 2.72
C TYR A 123 1.37 -7.29 3.52
N GLY A 124 2.20 -7.43 4.53
CA GLY A 124 2.79 -6.29 5.23
C GLY A 124 3.88 -5.63 4.37
N ILE A 125 3.89 -4.29 4.28
CA ILE A 125 4.86 -3.54 3.50
C ILE A 125 5.66 -2.65 4.45
N LEU A 126 6.99 -2.81 4.47
CA LEU A 126 7.90 -1.92 5.16
C LEU A 126 8.71 -1.12 4.14
N VAL A 127 8.53 0.20 4.16
CA VAL A 127 9.28 1.11 3.30
C VAL A 127 10.41 1.76 4.11
N THR A 128 11.64 1.62 3.64
CA THR A 128 12.81 2.21 4.27
C THR A 128 13.60 3.07 3.27
N SER A 129 14.24 4.12 3.75
CA SER A 129 15.13 4.97 2.95
C SER A 129 16.22 5.57 3.81
N CYS A 130 17.37 5.86 3.22
CA CYS A 130 18.40 6.70 3.84
C CYS A 130 17.96 8.17 3.97
N ASN A 131 16.93 8.59 3.23
CA ASN A 131 16.35 9.92 3.30
C ASN A 131 14.99 9.86 4.00
N ASN A 132 14.92 10.32 5.23
CA ASN A 132 13.70 10.32 6.04
C ASN A 132 12.57 11.11 5.35
N THR A 133 12.88 12.23 4.70
CA THR A 133 11.88 13.03 3.98
C THR A 133 11.20 12.24 2.86
N ALA A 134 11.93 11.38 2.17
CA ALA A 134 11.35 10.56 1.11
C ALA A 134 10.34 9.54 1.66
N VAL A 135 10.63 8.92 2.80
CA VAL A 135 9.69 7.99 3.47
C VAL A 135 8.49 8.74 4.04
N GLU A 136 8.74 9.87 4.69
CA GLU A 136 7.69 10.72 5.23
C GLU A 136 6.73 11.18 4.13
N ASN A 137 7.24 11.62 2.99
CA ASN A 137 6.41 12.04 1.86
C ASN A 137 5.50 10.90 1.38
N ILE A 138 6.02 9.69 1.18
CA ILE A 138 5.22 8.53 0.78
C ILE A 138 4.14 8.25 1.85
N THR A 139 4.52 8.24 3.12
CA THR A 139 3.60 7.93 4.22
C THR A 139 2.46 8.95 4.33
N PHE A 140 2.74 10.22 4.08
CA PHE A 140 1.72 11.27 4.11
C PHE A 140 0.90 11.36 2.83
N GLU A 141 1.50 11.13 1.66
CA GLU A 141 0.79 11.20 0.39
C GLU A 141 -0.22 10.08 0.19
N LEU A 142 0.06 8.88 0.70
CA LEU A 142 -0.83 7.73 0.49
C LEU A 142 -2.23 7.95 1.09
N PRO A 143 -2.40 8.39 2.35
CA PRO A 143 -3.71 8.60 2.93
C PRO A 143 -4.35 9.94 2.57
N GLU A 144 -3.61 10.93 2.08
CA GLU A 144 -4.08 12.29 1.86
C GLU A 144 -5.08 12.36 0.69
N THR A 145 -6.31 12.79 0.98
CA THR A 145 -7.40 12.89 0.00
C THR A 145 -7.06 13.81 -1.18
N SER A 146 -6.36 14.92 -0.93
CA SER A 146 -5.97 15.88 -1.97
C SER A 146 -4.96 15.32 -2.98
N LYS A 147 -4.34 14.18 -2.68
CA LYS A 147 -3.39 13.48 -3.57
C LYS A 147 -4.06 12.45 -4.45
N LEU A 148 -5.34 12.21 -4.25
CA LEU A 148 -6.13 11.38 -5.14
C LEU A 148 -6.66 12.23 -6.32
N PRO A 149 -6.78 11.66 -7.51
CA PRO A 149 -7.39 12.35 -8.64
C PRO A 149 -8.87 12.59 -8.36
N THR A 150 -9.41 13.68 -8.90
CA THR A 150 -10.84 13.96 -8.83
C THR A 150 -11.66 12.97 -9.66
N ALA A 151 -12.93 12.78 -9.32
CA ALA A 151 -13.83 11.93 -10.10
C ALA A 151 -13.93 12.37 -11.58
N GLU A 152 -13.88 13.68 -11.84
CA GLU A 152 -13.87 14.23 -13.19
C GLU A 152 -12.59 13.87 -13.96
N ALA A 153 -11.44 13.97 -13.31
CA ALA A 153 -10.15 13.62 -13.91
C ALA A 153 -10.11 12.12 -14.27
N MET A 154 -10.59 11.27 -13.37
CA MET A 154 -10.68 9.82 -13.60
C MET A 154 -11.67 9.48 -14.72
N SER A 155 -12.81 10.14 -14.77
CA SER A 155 -13.79 9.94 -15.84
C SER A 155 -13.23 10.33 -17.21
N LYS A 156 -12.49 11.44 -17.31
CA LYS A 156 -11.78 11.83 -18.54
C LYS A 156 -10.74 10.82 -18.98
N ALA A 157 -10.10 10.16 -18.01
CA ALA A 157 -9.15 9.09 -18.27
C ALA A 157 -9.80 7.72 -18.60
N GLY A 158 -11.14 7.66 -18.66
CA GLY A 158 -11.88 6.44 -18.93
C GLY A 158 -11.99 5.48 -17.74
N HIS A 159 -11.74 5.97 -16.54
CA HIS A 159 -11.83 5.20 -15.30
C HIS A 159 -13.04 5.67 -14.47
N SER A 160 -13.68 4.73 -13.78
CA SER A 160 -14.72 5.06 -12.80
C SER A 160 -14.16 4.91 -11.40
N LEU A 161 -14.21 5.98 -10.63
CA LEU A 161 -13.97 5.96 -9.19
C LEU A 161 -15.31 5.99 -8.48
N VAL A 162 -15.61 4.92 -7.77
CA VAL A 162 -16.78 4.88 -6.88
C VAL A 162 -16.25 5.09 -5.46
N PHE A 163 -16.23 6.34 -5.00
CA PHE A 163 -16.18 6.61 -3.56
C PHE A 163 -17.61 6.58 -3.05
N SER A 164 -17.89 5.74 -2.07
CA SER A 164 -19.16 5.82 -1.36
C SER A 164 -19.20 7.13 -0.58
N GLU A 165 -20.02 8.08 -1.01
CA GLU A 165 -20.24 9.30 -0.28
C GLU A 165 -20.73 8.98 1.14
N GLY A 166 -20.07 9.51 2.14
CA GLY A 166 -20.67 9.78 3.43
C GLY A 166 -20.43 8.80 4.57
N LYS A 167 -19.61 7.76 4.46
CA LYS A 167 -19.17 7.00 5.64
C LYS A 167 -17.70 6.65 5.53
N ASP A 168 -16.98 7.05 6.54
CA ASP A 168 -15.59 6.73 6.76
C ASP A 168 -15.42 5.22 7.07
N LEU A 169 -15.30 4.43 6.01
CA LEU A 169 -15.16 2.98 6.10
C LEU A 169 -13.73 2.54 6.45
N PHE A 170 -12.74 3.46 6.38
CA PHE A 170 -11.32 3.15 6.50
C PHE A 170 -10.61 3.95 7.60
N PHE A 171 -11.33 4.32 8.67
CA PHE A 171 -10.76 5.10 9.78
C PHE A 171 -10.17 6.46 9.34
N GLY A 172 -10.82 7.19 8.42
CA GLY A 172 -10.35 8.46 7.89
C GLY A 172 -10.17 9.55 8.94
N ASP A 173 -11.04 9.61 9.95
CA ASP A 173 -10.91 10.56 11.08
C ASP A 173 -9.62 10.27 11.86
N LEU A 174 -9.34 9.00 12.18
CA LEU A 174 -8.10 8.61 12.85
C LEU A 174 -6.89 8.92 11.98
N ALA A 175 -6.94 8.58 10.70
CA ALA A 175 -5.87 8.87 9.74
C ALA A 175 -5.65 10.38 9.59
N SER A 176 -6.72 11.18 9.57
CA SER A 176 -6.65 12.64 9.51
C SER A 176 -5.99 13.21 10.77
N ASN A 177 -6.33 12.70 11.96
CA ASN A 177 -5.67 13.05 13.20
C ASN A 177 -4.16 12.76 13.16
N MET A 178 -3.78 11.58 12.68
CA MET A 178 -2.37 11.21 12.54
C MET A 178 -1.62 12.08 11.54
N LEU A 179 -2.25 12.43 10.40
CA LEU A 179 -1.68 13.35 9.41
C LEU A 179 -1.41 14.75 9.96
N ASN A 180 -2.26 15.21 10.87
CA ASN A 180 -2.17 16.55 11.47
C ASN A 180 -1.47 16.55 12.83
N GLY A 181 -0.79 15.45 13.22
CA GLY A 181 -0.05 15.37 14.47
C GLY A 181 -0.93 15.37 15.71
N ASN A 182 -2.09 14.70 15.66
CA ASN A 182 -3.06 14.61 16.77
C ASN A 182 -3.54 15.98 17.30
N THR A 183 -3.69 16.95 16.39
CA THR A 183 -4.29 18.26 16.71
C THR A 183 -5.82 18.18 16.74
N ASP A 184 -6.46 19.19 17.35
CA ASP A 184 -7.93 19.29 17.36
C ASP A 184 -8.53 19.14 15.95
N PRO A 185 -9.59 18.33 15.77
CA PRO A 185 -10.23 18.13 14.46
C PRO A 185 -10.61 19.40 13.72
N GLY A 186 -10.99 20.45 14.44
CA GLY A 186 -11.30 21.77 13.87
C GLY A 186 -10.11 22.53 13.29
N LYS A 187 -8.88 22.05 13.51
CA LYS A 187 -7.63 22.64 13.02
C LYS A 187 -6.96 21.78 11.93
N HIS A 188 -7.60 20.71 11.49
CA HIS A 188 -7.06 19.86 10.45
C HIS A 188 -6.97 20.61 9.13
N THR A 189 -5.75 20.68 8.58
CA THR A 189 -5.47 21.24 7.25
C THR A 189 -5.44 20.18 6.17
N LYS A 190 -5.26 18.90 6.55
CA LYS A 190 -5.22 17.76 5.66
C LYS A 190 -6.30 16.75 6.03
N GLN A 191 -6.95 16.21 5.02
CA GLN A 191 -7.91 15.13 5.18
C GLN A 191 -7.35 13.84 4.63
N ALA A 192 -7.56 12.73 5.35
CA ALA A 192 -7.20 11.40 4.91
C ALA A 192 -8.44 10.61 4.55
N TRP A 193 -8.35 9.81 3.49
CA TRP A 193 -9.41 8.90 3.06
C TRP A 193 -9.36 7.57 3.82
N GLY A 194 -8.25 7.26 4.49
CA GLY A 194 -8.12 6.01 5.23
C GLY A 194 -6.79 5.85 5.94
N LEU A 195 -6.75 4.92 6.91
CA LEU A 195 -5.56 4.54 7.65
C LEU A 195 -4.80 3.46 6.86
N ILE A 196 -4.03 3.88 5.85
CA ILE A 196 -3.31 2.96 4.95
C ILE A 196 -1.81 2.88 5.24
N SER A 197 -1.27 3.85 5.96
CA SER A 197 0.16 3.93 6.26
C SER A 197 0.42 4.46 7.67
N ALA A 198 1.54 4.05 8.25
CA ALA A 198 1.97 4.53 9.54
C ALA A 198 3.45 4.91 9.50
N ARG A 199 3.82 5.96 10.24
CA ARG A 199 5.23 6.36 10.42
C ARG A 199 5.84 5.48 11.50
N LEU A 200 6.94 4.84 11.18
CA LEU A 200 7.73 4.07 12.13
C LEU A 200 9.10 4.75 12.32
N GLY A 201 9.77 4.50 13.44
CA GLY A 201 11.15 4.89 13.67
C GLY A 201 11.41 6.16 14.48
N LYS A 202 10.38 6.86 14.94
CA LYS A 202 10.49 7.85 16.02
C LYS A 202 9.67 7.40 17.23
N GLY A 203 10.21 7.47 18.44
CA GLY A 203 9.51 7.07 19.67
C GLY A 203 8.14 7.72 19.87
N ASP A 204 7.99 8.96 19.37
CA ASP A 204 6.72 9.72 19.44
C ASP A 204 5.64 9.20 18.48
N ASN A 205 5.96 8.23 17.61
CA ASN A 205 5.05 7.67 16.60
C ASN A 205 4.66 6.20 16.91
N ILE A 206 5.14 5.65 18.03
CA ILE A 206 4.87 4.31 18.51
C ILE A 206 4.16 4.42 19.86
#